data_616a9c186df315e6f7a47d2be6ab6a3c
#
_entry.id   616a9c186df315e6f7a47d2be6ab6a3c
#
_cell.length_a   1.000
_cell.length_b   1.000
_cell.length_c   1.000
_cell.angle_alpha   90.00
_cell.angle_beta   90.00
_cell.angle_gamma   90.00
#
_symmetry.space_group_name_H-M   'P 1'
#
loop_
_entity.id
_entity.type
_entity.pdbx_description
1 polymer ?
#
loop_
_entity_poly.entity_id
_entity_poly.type
_entity_poly.pdbx_seq_one_letter_code
_entity_poly.pdbx_strand_id
1 'polypeptide(L)'
;MRNTIAGFLIFLSSAAYADINLYGPGGPHTALLDAARLYAEKTGVTVNVNYGPQHKWNEDAKKNADILFGASEQSALAITRDHKDRFNEKDIQPLYLRKSILLVKKGNPKNIRSIDDLTRPGIGIIVNDGGGTSNTSGTGVWEDIAGRKGNIETVAAIRKNIILYAPNSGTARKALENQPEADVWITWADWAASNPGIGDVVEIAPDYVIWRDMNITVRQDANDEIRRFAEWLQTDEAAPVFKKYGWTRKGS
;
A
#
# COMPACT_ATOMS: atom_id res chain seq x y z
N MET A 1 61.60 -6.64 -39.34
CA MET A 1 60.20 -7.16 -39.20
C MET A 1 59.61 -6.58 -37.95
N ARG A 2 58.72 -5.58 -38.07
CA ARG A 2 58.05 -4.93 -36.93
C ARG A 2 56.60 -5.44 -36.90
N ASN A 3 56.27 -6.26 -35.93
CA ASN A 3 54.88 -6.71 -35.69
C ASN A 3 54.12 -5.62 -34.94
N THR A 4 53.14 -5.02 -35.59
CA THR A 4 52.19 -4.09 -34.99
C THR A 4 51.01 -4.92 -34.50
N ILE A 5 50.86 -5.05 -33.18
CA ILE A 5 49.66 -5.65 -32.54
C ILE A 5 48.61 -4.53 -32.46
N ALA A 6 47.57 -4.63 -33.29
CA ALA A 6 46.38 -3.78 -33.18
C ALA A 6 45.51 -4.28 -32.03
N GLY A 7 45.51 -3.56 -30.93
CA GLY A 7 44.58 -3.81 -29.81
C GLY A 7 43.16 -3.37 -30.19
N PHE A 8 42.25 -4.31 -30.25
CA PHE A 8 40.81 -4.06 -30.43
C PHE A 8 40.20 -3.63 -29.06
N LEU A 9 39.96 -2.34 -28.86
CA LEU A 9 39.23 -1.81 -27.73
C LEU A 9 37.72 -2.08 -27.98
N ILE A 10 37.17 -3.05 -27.29
CA ILE A 10 35.72 -3.27 -27.25
C ILE A 10 35.13 -2.20 -26.28
N PHE A 11 34.54 -1.15 -26.83
CA PHE A 11 33.70 -0.24 -26.08
C PHE A 11 32.39 -0.99 -25.73
N LEU A 12 32.29 -1.48 -24.53
CA LEU A 12 31.00 -1.86 -23.94
C LEU A 12 30.20 -0.57 -23.68
N SER A 13 29.36 -0.19 -24.63
CA SER A 13 28.37 0.86 -24.41
C SER A 13 27.37 0.30 -23.36
N SER A 14 27.48 0.73 -22.11
CA SER A 14 26.40 0.58 -21.15
C SER A 14 25.23 1.40 -21.69
N ALA A 15 24.20 0.73 -22.19
CA ALA A 15 22.93 1.39 -22.47
C ALA A 15 22.46 2.01 -21.15
N ALA A 16 22.42 3.33 -21.09
CA ALA A 16 21.78 4.01 -19.97
C ALA A 16 20.29 3.70 -20.05
N TYR A 17 19.82 2.81 -19.19
CA TYR A 17 18.40 2.57 -19.03
C TYR A 17 17.76 3.81 -18.42
N ALA A 18 16.62 4.23 -18.97
CA ALA A 18 15.83 5.31 -18.36
C ALA A 18 15.23 4.80 -17.04
N ASP A 19 15.25 5.64 -16.01
CA ASP A 19 14.63 5.33 -14.72
C ASP A 19 13.13 5.08 -14.90
N ILE A 20 12.59 4.11 -14.17
CA ILE A 20 11.15 3.84 -14.11
C ILE A 20 10.57 4.60 -12.91
N ASN A 21 9.53 5.41 -13.12
CA ASN A 21 8.93 6.23 -12.08
C ASN A 21 7.55 5.71 -11.69
N LEU A 22 7.40 5.27 -10.44
CA LEU A 22 6.15 4.85 -9.82
C LEU A 22 5.58 5.95 -8.93
N TYR A 23 4.25 6.13 -8.97
CA TYR A 23 3.55 7.09 -8.11
C TYR A 23 2.29 6.48 -7.50
N GLY A 24 2.05 6.74 -6.19
CA GLY A 24 0.85 6.24 -5.53
C GLY A 24 0.77 6.51 -4.02
N PRO A 25 -0.21 5.90 -3.33
CA PRO A 25 -0.44 6.09 -1.89
C PRO A 25 0.61 5.41 -1.01
N GLY A 26 0.60 5.78 0.30
CA GLY A 26 1.59 5.30 1.26
C GLY A 26 1.54 3.81 1.60
N GLY A 27 0.40 3.11 1.44
CA GLY A 27 0.28 1.71 1.90
C GLY A 27 1.31 0.75 1.27
N PRO A 28 1.37 0.63 -0.06
CA PRO A 28 2.26 -0.33 -0.72
C PRO A 28 3.75 0.06 -0.74
N HIS A 29 4.08 1.29 -0.36
CA HIS A 29 5.41 1.87 -0.63
C HIS A 29 6.58 1.04 -0.12
N THR A 30 6.50 0.48 1.08
CA THR A 30 7.64 -0.26 1.69
C THR A 30 7.97 -1.52 0.89
N ALA A 31 6.94 -2.25 0.45
CA ALA A 31 7.11 -3.43 -0.40
C ALA A 31 7.63 -3.04 -1.79
N LEU A 32 7.12 -1.96 -2.37
CA LEU A 32 7.56 -1.47 -3.67
C LEU A 32 9.00 -0.95 -3.66
N LEU A 33 9.44 -0.29 -2.58
CA LEU A 33 10.84 0.14 -2.43
C LEU A 33 11.80 -1.06 -2.39
N ASP A 34 11.48 -2.10 -1.61
CA ASP A 34 12.29 -3.32 -1.57
C ASP A 34 12.26 -4.07 -2.91
N ALA A 35 11.11 -4.12 -3.59
CA ALA A 35 10.97 -4.71 -4.91
C ALA A 35 11.80 -3.92 -5.97
N ALA A 36 11.73 -2.60 -5.94
CA ALA A 36 12.52 -1.72 -6.80
C ALA A 36 14.03 -1.97 -6.62
N ARG A 37 14.49 -2.06 -5.35
CA ARG A 37 15.90 -2.36 -5.05
C ARG A 37 16.32 -3.73 -5.60
N LEU A 38 15.52 -4.77 -5.36
CA LEU A 38 15.82 -6.12 -5.85
C LEU A 38 15.85 -6.19 -7.39
N TYR A 39 14.92 -5.49 -8.06
CA TYR A 39 14.91 -5.41 -9.51
C TYR A 39 16.14 -4.68 -10.06
N ALA A 40 16.53 -3.56 -9.43
CA ALA A 40 17.73 -2.81 -9.82
C ALA A 40 19.03 -3.62 -9.63
N GLU A 41 19.15 -4.36 -8.54
CA GLU A 41 20.29 -5.28 -8.31
C GLU A 41 20.41 -6.35 -9.39
N LYS A 42 19.29 -6.81 -9.91
CA LYS A 42 19.23 -7.86 -10.93
C LYS A 42 19.45 -7.35 -12.35
N THR A 43 18.93 -6.18 -12.68
CA THR A 43 18.83 -5.70 -14.08
C THR A 43 19.68 -4.46 -14.36
N GLY A 44 20.10 -3.75 -13.33
CA GLY A 44 20.75 -2.44 -13.46
C GLY A 44 19.77 -1.29 -13.72
N VAL A 45 18.45 -1.55 -13.77
CA VAL A 45 17.42 -0.53 -14.03
C VAL A 45 17.00 0.14 -12.73
N THR A 46 17.09 1.46 -12.67
CA THR A 46 16.64 2.24 -11.52
C THR A 46 15.12 2.36 -11.52
N VAL A 47 14.49 2.09 -10.37
CA VAL A 47 13.05 2.24 -10.18
C VAL A 47 12.79 3.21 -9.02
N ASN A 48 12.20 4.34 -9.31
CA ASN A 48 11.89 5.40 -8.35
C ASN A 48 10.44 5.24 -7.84
N VAL A 49 10.27 5.05 -6.54
CA VAL A 49 8.95 4.91 -5.91
C VAL A 49 8.60 6.19 -5.18
N ASN A 50 7.63 6.94 -5.73
CA ASN A 50 7.11 8.18 -5.18
C ASN A 50 5.75 7.91 -4.52
N TYR A 51 5.59 8.27 -3.25
CA TYR A 51 4.44 7.84 -2.48
C TYR A 51 3.96 8.86 -1.44
N GLY A 52 2.76 8.63 -0.94
CA GLY A 52 2.16 9.43 0.13
C GLY A 52 0.85 10.09 -0.29
N PRO A 53 0.43 11.19 0.36
CA PRO A 53 -0.75 11.94 -0.04
C PRO A 53 -0.62 12.47 -1.46
N GLN A 54 -1.66 12.27 -2.29
CA GLN A 54 -1.63 12.53 -3.74
C GLN A 54 -1.17 13.96 -4.08
N HIS A 55 -1.60 14.97 -3.32
CA HIS A 55 -1.24 16.37 -3.56
C HIS A 55 0.29 16.64 -3.51
N LYS A 56 1.09 15.75 -2.93
CA LYS A 56 2.54 15.90 -2.84
C LYS A 56 3.30 15.47 -4.10
N TRP A 57 2.70 14.58 -4.89
CA TRP A 57 3.37 13.99 -6.04
C TRP A 57 2.58 14.10 -7.36
N ASN A 58 1.32 14.54 -7.31
CA ASN A 58 0.42 14.54 -8.47
C ASN A 58 0.98 15.30 -9.68
N GLU A 59 1.55 16.49 -9.45
CA GLU A 59 2.07 17.33 -10.55
C GLU A 59 3.33 16.74 -11.19
N ASP A 60 4.15 16.02 -10.44
CA ASP A 60 5.30 15.30 -10.98
C ASP A 60 4.86 14.04 -11.73
N ALA A 61 3.87 13.32 -11.20
CA ALA A 61 3.28 12.16 -11.88
C ALA A 61 2.70 12.51 -13.25
N LYS A 62 2.03 13.65 -13.40
CA LYS A 62 1.53 14.12 -14.70
C LYS A 62 2.64 14.25 -15.75
N LYS A 63 3.86 14.58 -15.32
CA LYS A 63 5.00 14.79 -16.22
C LYS A 63 5.70 13.48 -16.59
N ASN A 64 5.96 12.61 -15.61
CA ASN A 64 6.92 11.52 -15.78
C ASN A 64 6.50 10.17 -15.18
N ALA A 65 5.25 9.99 -14.73
CA ALA A 65 4.83 8.69 -14.23
C ALA A 65 4.87 7.63 -15.35
N ASP A 66 5.51 6.51 -15.08
CA ASP A 66 5.50 5.32 -15.93
C ASP A 66 4.48 4.30 -15.44
N ILE A 67 4.33 4.20 -14.12
CA ILE A 67 3.39 3.31 -13.45
C ILE A 67 2.71 4.08 -12.32
N LEU A 68 1.39 3.99 -12.26
CA LEU A 68 0.61 4.38 -11.10
C LEU A 68 0.29 3.15 -10.25
N PHE A 69 0.30 3.28 -8.93
CA PHE A 69 -0.12 2.21 -8.05
C PHE A 69 -1.21 2.66 -7.07
N GLY A 70 -2.14 1.76 -6.78
CA GLY A 70 -3.21 1.94 -5.82
C GLY A 70 -3.04 1.04 -4.60
N ALA A 71 -3.77 1.34 -3.54
CA ALA A 71 -3.86 0.52 -2.34
C ALA A 71 -5.27 -0.05 -2.11
N SER A 72 -6.12 0.10 -3.10
CA SER A 72 -7.46 -0.48 -3.30
C SER A 72 -7.92 -0.11 -4.71
N GLU A 73 -8.90 -0.83 -5.25
CA GLU A 73 -9.54 -0.51 -6.53
C GLU A 73 -10.03 0.95 -6.56
N GLN A 74 -10.70 1.40 -5.51
CA GLN A 74 -11.21 2.77 -5.42
C GLN A 74 -10.09 3.80 -5.53
N SER A 75 -8.94 3.58 -4.87
CA SER A 75 -7.81 4.50 -4.95
C SER A 75 -7.15 4.48 -6.33
N ALA A 76 -7.05 3.31 -6.96
CA ALA A 76 -6.51 3.18 -8.30
C ALA A 76 -7.36 3.90 -9.35
N LEU A 77 -8.68 3.71 -9.31
CA LEU A 77 -9.61 4.41 -10.20
C LEU A 77 -9.48 5.91 -10.07
N ALA A 78 -9.48 6.45 -8.84
CA ALA A 78 -9.35 7.89 -8.61
C ALA A 78 -8.03 8.44 -9.17
N ILE A 79 -6.91 7.80 -8.86
CA ILE A 79 -5.58 8.21 -9.35
C ILE A 79 -5.50 8.11 -10.88
N THR A 80 -5.97 7.02 -11.47
CA THR A 80 -5.92 6.81 -12.93
C THR A 80 -6.77 7.84 -13.68
N ARG A 81 -7.95 8.21 -13.15
CA ARG A 81 -8.82 9.27 -13.72
C ARG A 81 -8.15 10.63 -13.77
N ASP A 82 -7.38 10.96 -12.74
CA ASP A 82 -6.62 12.21 -12.68
C ASP A 82 -5.47 12.26 -13.71
N HIS A 83 -5.10 11.09 -14.27
CA HIS A 83 -4.00 10.92 -15.24
C HIS A 83 -4.47 10.28 -16.56
N LYS A 84 -5.75 10.42 -16.90
CA LYS A 84 -6.42 9.76 -18.06
C LYS A 84 -5.77 10.03 -19.41
N ASP A 85 -4.98 11.09 -19.54
CA ASP A 85 -4.27 11.42 -20.79
C ASP A 85 -3.15 10.42 -21.11
N ARG A 86 -2.65 9.69 -20.11
CA ARG A 86 -1.56 8.72 -20.23
C ARG A 86 -1.91 7.32 -19.75
N PHE A 87 -2.94 7.18 -18.91
CA PHE A 87 -3.34 5.94 -18.27
C PHE A 87 -4.81 5.61 -18.54
N ASN A 88 -5.15 4.33 -18.57
CA ASN A 88 -6.51 3.87 -18.82
C ASN A 88 -7.01 3.03 -17.64
N GLU A 89 -8.20 3.32 -17.12
CA GLU A 89 -8.82 2.57 -16.02
C GLU A 89 -8.97 1.07 -16.33
N LYS A 90 -9.13 0.70 -17.60
CA LYS A 90 -9.27 -0.70 -18.04
C LYS A 90 -7.97 -1.50 -17.87
N ASP A 91 -6.84 -0.79 -17.74
CA ASP A 91 -5.51 -1.39 -17.61
C ASP A 91 -5.08 -1.50 -16.13
N ILE A 92 -5.98 -1.19 -15.18
CA ILE A 92 -5.73 -1.40 -13.75
C ILE A 92 -5.60 -2.91 -13.50
N GLN A 93 -4.49 -3.30 -12.88
CA GLN A 93 -4.12 -4.69 -12.70
C GLN A 93 -3.88 -5.00 -11.21
N PRO A 94 -4.75 -5.80 -10.56
CA PRO A 94 -4.52 -6.28 -9.20
C PRO A 94 -3.26 -7.15 -9.12
N LEU A 95 -2.41 -6.91 -8.12
CA LEU A 95 -1.17 -7.66 -7.92
C LEU A 95 -1.20 -8.52 -6.66
N TYR A 96 -1.54 -7.93 -5.53
CA TYR A 96 -1.50 -8.56 -4.20
C TYR A 96 -2.69 -8.13 -3.37
N LEU A 97 -3.03 -8.94 -2.38
CA LEU A 97 -4.07 -8.69 -1.39
C LEU A 97 -3.45 -8.43 -0.03
N ARG A 98 -4.07 -7.61 0.79
CA ARG A 98 -3.82 -7.46 2.21
C ARG A 98 -5.10 -7.58 3.00
N LYS A 99 -5.00 -8.08 4.24
CA LYS A 99 -6.13 -8.23 5.13
C LYS A 99 -6.27 -7.04 6.08
N SER A 100 -7.50 -6.77 6.51
CA SER A 100 -7.76 -5.89 7.64
C SER A 100 -7.32 -6.55 8.95
N ILE A 101 -6.84 -5.72 9.89
CA ILE A 101 -6.42 -6.12 11.23
C ILE A 101 -6.88 -5.09 12.26
N LEU A 102 -6.87 -5.47 13.53
CA LEU A 102 -6.88 -4.53 14.64
C LEU A 102 -5.42 -4.33 15.10
N LEU A 103 -4.90 -3.13 14.94
CA LEU A 103 -3.59 -2.76 15.48
C LEU A 103 -3.81 -2.10 16.84
N VAL A 104 -3.60 -2.86 17.91
CA VAL A 104 -3.83 -2.39 19.28
C VAL A 104 -2.57 -1.75 19.86
N LYS A 105 -2.76 -0.87 20.82
CA LYS A 105 -1.66 -0.27 21.57
C LYS A 105 -0.74 -1.34 22.13
N LYS A 106 0.56 -1.08 22.16
CA LYS A 106 1.58 -2.06 22.59
C LYS A 106 1.28 -2.63 23.97
N GLY A 107 1.36 -3.95 24.10
CA GLY A 107 0.98 -4.68 25.30
C GLY A 107 -0.51 -4.90 25.48
N ASN A 108 -1.32 -4.39 24.56
CA ASN A 108 -2.78 -4.55 24.54
C ASN A 108 -3.43 -4.32 25.92
N PRO A 109 -3.27 -3.14 26.54
CA PRO A 109 -3.70 -2.90 27.94
C PRO A 109 -5.21 -3.04 28.14
N LYS A 110 -5.99 -2.89 27.07
CA LYS A 110 -7.46 -3.06 27.10
C LYS A 110 -7.92 -4.49 26.81
N ASN A 111 -6.97 -5.42 26.59
CA ASN A 111 -7.28 -6.83 26.30
C ASN A 111 -8.31 -6.99 25.17
N ILE A 112 -8.07 -6.29 24.05
CA ILE A 112 -8.88 -6.37 22.83
C ILE A 112 -8.46 -7.64 22.06
N ARG A 113 -9.39 -8.55 21.79
CA ARG A 113 -9.12 -9.84 21.12
C ARG A 113 -10.00 -10.08 19.91
N SER A 114 -11.07 -9.29 19.74
CA SER A 114 -12.06 -9.47 18.69
C SER A 114 -12.75 -8.16 18.33
N ILE A 115 -13.56 -8.19 17.28
CA ILE A 115 -14.42 -7.08 16.90
C ILE A 115 -15.45 -6.76 18.00
N ASP A 116 -15.94 -7.80 18.71
CA ASP A 116 -16.94 -7.61 19.78
C ASP A 116 -16.35 -6.78 20.94
N ASP A 117 -15.06 -6.88 21.21
CA ASP A 117 -14.39 -6.08 22.24
C ASP A 117 -14.40 -4.58 21.93
N LEU A 118 -14.52 -4.20 20.63
CA LEU A 118 -14.60 -2.82 20.21
C LEU A 118 -15.92 -2.14 20.62
N THR A 119 -16.94 -2.93 20.99
CA THR A 119 -18.22 -2.42 21.46
C THR A 119 -18.22 -2.01 22.94
N ARG A 120 -17.20 -2.42 23.70
CA ARG A 120 -17.08 -2.10 25.13
C ARG A 120 -16.90 -0.60 25.35
N PRO A 121 -17.63 0.00 26.32
CA PRO A 121 -17.42 1.41 26.68
C PRO A 121 -15.97 1.71 27.07
N GLY A 122 -15.46 2.85 26.63
CA GLY A 122 -14.12 3.31 26.98
C GLY A 122 -12.99 2.68 26.16
N ILE A 123 -13.29 2.05 25.04
CA ILE A 123 -12.31 1.68 24.01
C ILE A 123 -12.16 2.86 23.04
N GLY A 124 -10.96 3.39 22.88
CA GLY A 124 -10.66 4.46 21.92
C GLY A 124 -10.23 3.91 20.57
N ILE A 125 -11.11 4.05 19.56
CA ILE A 125 -10.91 3.51 18.21
C ILE A 125 -10.44 4.61 17.26
N ILE A 126 -9.39 4.34 16.50
CA ILE A 126 -8.95 5.15 15.37
C ILE A 126 -9.40 4.48 14.08
N VAL A 127 -9.93 5.26 13.15
CA VAL A 127 -10.31 4.81 11.79
C VAL A 127 -9.79 5.81 10.75
N ASN A 128 -9.68 5.38 9.50
CA ASN A 128 -9.37 6.28 8.39
C ASN A 128 -10.64 6.77 7.72
N ASP A 129 -10.67 8.06 7.39
CA ASP A 129 -11.83 8.69 6.73
C ASP A 129 -11.48 9.35 5.39
N GLY A 130 -10.26 9.84 5.23
CA GLY A 130 -9.89 10.58 4.02
C GLY A 130 -10.40 12.02 3.99
N GLY A 131 -11.30 12.41 4.90
CA GLY A 131 -11.80 13.79 5.08
C GLY A 131 -12.48 14.40 3.85
N GLY A 132 -12.98 13.59 2.93
CA GLY A 132 -13.57 14.03 1.65
C GLY A 132 -12.57 14.61 0.65
N THR A 133 -11.28 14.69 0.99
CA THR A 133 -10.24 15.28 0.14
C THR A 133 -9.24 14.26 -0.41
N SER A 134 -9.24 13.04 0.13
CA SER A 134 -8.43 11.94 -0.39
C SER A 134 -9.15 10.61 -0.19
N ASN A 135 -9.09 9.76 -1.22
CA ASN A 135 -9.55 8.39 -1.13
C ASN A 135 -8.45 7.55 -0.49
N THR A 136 -8.45 7.42 0.84
CA THR A 136 -7.57 6.45 1.48
C THR A 136 -8.18 5.05 1.38
N SER A 137 -7.36 4.05 1.18
CA SER A 137 -7.80 2.64 1.13
C SER A 137 -8.39 2.13 2.47
N GLY A 138 -8.27 2.91 3.53
CA GLY A 138 -8.86 2.62 4.83
C GLY A 138 -10.23 3.24 5.06
N THR A 139 -10.70 4.13 4.16
CA THR A 139 -12.01 4.76 4.28
C THR A 139 -13.13 3.72 4.24
N GLY A 140 -14.06 3.78 5.21
CA GLY A 140 -15.22 2.89 5.31
C GLY A 140 -14.92 1.47 5.83
N VAL A 141 -13.67 1.07 6.01
CA VAL A 141 -13.31 -0.30 6.43
C VAL A 141 -13.91 -0.67 7.77
N TRP A 142 -13.95 0.26 8.72
CA TRP A 142 -14.55 0.01 10.02
C TRP A 142 -16.05 -0.31 9.93
N GLU A 143 -16.76 0.38 9.04
CA GLU A 143 -18.19 0.19 8.81
C GLU A 143 -18.46 -1.14 8.11
N ASP A 144 -17.66 -1.48 7.09
CA ASP A 144 -17.72 -2.78 6.41
C ASP A 144 -17.52 -3.95 7.41
N ILE A 145 -16.60 -3.80 8.36
CA ILE A 145 -16.34 -4.80 9.41
C ILE A 145 -17.49 -4.83 10.41
N ALA A 146 -17.89 -3.67 10.95
CA ALA A 146 -18.94 -3.57 11.97
C ALA A 146 -20.29 -4.05 11.46
N GLY A 147 -20.62 -3.75 10.20
CA GLY A 147 -21.87 -4.13 9.55
C GLY A 147 -21.92 -5.56 8.99
N ARG A 148 -20.79 -6.29 9.04
CA ARG A 148 -20.63 -7.57 8.32
C ARG A 148 -21.71 -8.61 8.64
N LYS A 149 -22.19 -8.66 9.88
CA LYS A 149 -23.25 -9.59 10.33
C LYS A 149 -24.65 -8.95 10.37
N GLY A 150 -24.82 -7.75 9.82
CA GLY A 150 -26.12 -7.08 9.74
C GLY A 150 -26.70 -6.69 11.10
N ASN A 151 -25.87 -6.44 12.11
CA ASN A 151 -26.28 -6.03 13.45
C ASN A 151 -26.03 -4.53 13.67
N ILE A 152 -27.11 -3.75 13.74
CA ILE A 152 -27.01 -2.28 13.88
C ILE A 152 -26.48 -1.86 15.25
N GLU A 153 -26.73 -2.63 16.30
CA GLU A 153 -26.25 -2.34 17.65
C GLU A 153 -24.72 -2.41 17.70
N THR A 154 -24.14 -3.38 17.01
CA THR A 154 -22.65 -3.49 16.85
C THR A 154 -22.09 -2.26 16.13
N VAL A 155 -22.69 -1.86 15.01
CA VAL A 155 -22.28 -0.66 14.27
C VAL A 155 -22.36 0.58 15.15
N ALA A 156 -23.49 0.76 15.86
CA ALA A 156 -23.71 1.92 16.73
C ALA A 156 -22.73 1.95 17.91
N ALA A 157 -22.44 0.81 18.53
CA ALA A 157 -21.52 0.71 19.65
C ALA A 157 -20.07 1.00 19.23
N ILE A 158 -19.60 0.43 18.11
CA ILE A 158 -18.26 0.71 17.56
C ILE A 158 -18.16 2.18 17.17
N ARG A 159 -19.18 2.73 16.46
CA ARG A 159 -19.16 4.15 16.07
C ARG A 159 -19.03 5.09 17.26
N LYS A 160 -19.70 4.78 18.38
CA LYS A 160 -19.64 5.57 19.61
C LYS A 160 -18.23 5.62 20.22
N ASN A 161 -17.44 4.58 20.00
CA ASN A 161 -16.09 4.44 20.51
C ASN A 161 -15.01 5.03 19.57
N ILE A 162 -15.36 5.48 18.37
CA ILE A 162 -14.41 6.13 17.46
C ILE A 162 -14.05 7.51 18.02
N ILE A 163 -12.78 7.68 18.38
CA ILE A 163 -12.23 8.93 18.91
C ILE A 163 -11.55 9.77 17.82
N LEU A 164 -11.16 9.15 16.70
CA LEU A 164 -10.48 9.83 15.60
C LEU A 164 -10.84 9.23 14.25
N TYR A 165 -11.33 10.09 13.36
CA TYR A 165 -11.44 9.85 11.93
C TYR A 165 -10.20 10.47 11.26
N ALA A 166 -9.17 9.67 11.07
CA ALA A 166 -7.88 10.15 10.59
C ALA A 166 -7.91 10.39 9.07
N PRO A 167 -7.45 11.56 8.57
CA PRO A 167 -7.47 11.88 7.14
C PRO A 167 -6.52 11.01 6.29
N ASN A 168 -5.57 10.35 6.92
CA ASN A 168 -4.65 9.42 6.28
C ASN A 168 -4.02 8.48 7.32
N SER A 169 -3.41 7.40 6.84
CA SER A 169 -2.82 6.38 7.71
C SER A 169 -1.60 6.87 8.50
N GLY A 170 -0.86 7.85 7.99
CA GLY A 170 0.25 8.46 8.74
C GLY A 170 -0.24 9.21 9.98
N THR A 171 -1.37 9.91 9.88
CA THR A 171 -2.03 10.56 11.02
C THR A 171 -2.58 9.53 12.01
N ALA A 172 -3.24 8.48 11.51
CA ALA A 172 -3.76 7.40 12.35
C ALA A 172 -2.64 6.70 13.15
N ARG A 173 -1.52 6.39 12.49
CA ARG A 173 -0.33 5.82 13.13
C ARG A 173 0.17 6.70 14.28
N LYS A 174 0.39 7.99 14.01
CA LYS A 174 0.86 8.93 15.04
C LYS A 174 -0.11 9.05 16.21
N ALA A 175 -1.40 8.97 15.96
CA ALA A 175 -2.41 8.99 17.00
C ALA A 175 -2.33 7.74 17.89
N LEU A 176 -2.20 6.54 17.31
CA LEU A 176 -2.03 5.31 18.08
C LEU A 176 -0.78 5.35 18.98
N GLU A 177 0.33 5.91 18.46
CA GLU A 177 1.59 6.03 19.19
C GLU A 177 1.50 7.03 20.35
N ASN A 178 0.83 8.18 20.16
CA ASN A 178 1.01 9.35 21.03
C ASN A 178 -0.24 9.77 21.82
N GLN A 179 -1.45 9.34 21.44
CA GLN A 179 -2.68 9.70 22.15
C GLN A 179 -2.98 8.66 23.25
N PRO A 180 -3.02 9.07 24.53
CA PRO A 180 -3.27 8.13 25.64
C PRO A 180 -4.61 7.38 25.53
N GLU A 181 -5.64 8.04 25.00
CA GLU A 181 -6.99 7.50 24.82
C GLU A 181 -7.15 6.56 23.62
N ALA A 182 -6.15 6.51 22.72
CA ALA A 182 -6.17 5.61 21.57
C ALA A 182 -5.77 4.20 21.99
N ASP A 183 -6.66 3.23 21.83
CA ASP A 183 -6.44 1.84 22.19
C ASP A 183 -6.22 0.93 20.98
N VAL A 184 -6.86 1.25 19.86
CA VAL A 184 -6.85 0.43 18.65
C VAL A 184 -7.03 1.27 17.38
N TRP A 185 -6.31 0.90 16.34
CA TRP A 185 -6.52 1.39 14.98
C TRP A 185 -7.00 0.25 14.09
N ILE A 186 -8.20 0.40 13.51
CA ILE A 186 -8.70 -0.52 12.48
C ILE A 186 -7.96 -0.21 11.19
N THR A 187 -7.11 -1.13 10.73
CA THR A 187 -6.18 -0.88 9.63
C THR A 187 -5.86 -2.15 8.83
N TRP A 188 -4.75 -2.12 8.12
CA TRP A 188 -4.28 -3.17 7.24
C TRP A 188 -2.98 -3.80 7.73
N ALA A 189 -2.77 -5.07 7.40
CA ALA A 189 -1.61 -5.85 7.83
C ALA A 189 -0.26 -5.23 7.38
N ASP A 190 -0.21 -4.56 6.24
CA ASP A 190 0.99 -3.90 5.72
C ASP A 190 1.48 -2.76 6.63
N TRP A 191 0.57 -2.07 7.33
CA TRP A 191 0.95 -1.02 8.26
C TRP A 191 1.69 -1.57 9.49
N ALA A 192 1.22 -2.69 10.05
CA ALA A 192 1.90 -3.36 11.14
C ALA A 192 3.26 -3.94 10.69
N ALA A 193 3.29 -4.61 9.53
CA ALA A 193 4.50 -5.22 9.00
C ALA A 193 5.58 -4.20 8.62
N SER A 194 5.17 -3.02 8.11
CA SER A 194 6.10 -1.95 7.72
C SER A 194 6.56 -1.08 8.89
N ASN A 195 5.91 -1.16 10.05
CA ASN A 195 6.20 -0.35 11.23
C ASN A 195 6.25 -1.23 12.50
N PRO A 196 7.24 -2.12 12.61
CA PRO A 196 7.34 -3.00 13.76
C PRO A 196 7.49 -2.20 15.06
N GLY A 197 6.69 -2.57 16.05
CA GLY A 197 6.77 -1.96 17.38
C GLY A 197 5.79 -0.84 17.67
N ILE A 198 4.99 -0.35 16.69
CA ILE A 198 3.95 0.67 16.95
C ILE A 198 2.75 0.14 17.73
N GLY A 199 2.53 -1.16 17.71
CA GLY A 199 1.43 -1.84 18.40
C GLY A 199 1.52 -3.34 18.23
N ASP A 200 0.53 -4.04 18.76
CA ASP A 200 0.38 -5.49 18.62
C ASP A 200 -0.78 -5.79 17.67
N VAL A 201 -0.61 -6.83 16.85
CA VAL A 201 -1.63 -7.25 15.89
C VAL A 201 -2.63 -8.17 16.56
N VAL A 202 -3.90 -7.83 16.44
CA VAL A 202 -5.02 -8.73 16.74
C VAL A 202 -5.70 -9.08 15.42
N GLU A 203 -5.71 -10.37 15.12
CA GLU A 203 -6.30 -10.89 13.90
C GLU A 203 -7.82 -10.79 13.96
N ILE A 204 -8.40 -10.36 12.84
CA ILE A 204 -9.86 -10.31 12.68
C ILE A 204 -10.33 -11.70 12.24
N ALA A 205 -11.40 -12.20 12.88
CA ALA A 205 -11.97 -13.49 12.54
C ALA A 205 -12.35 -13.58 11.04
N PRO A 206 -12.22 -14.76 10.40
CA PRO A 206 -12.41 -14.91 8.95
C PRO A 206 -13.76 -14.39 8.42
N ASP A 207 -14.82 -14.46 9.21
CA ASP A 207 -16.15 -13.99 8.85
C ASP A 207 -16.33 -12.46 8.93
N TYR A 208 -15.32 -11.73 9.46
CA TYR A 208 -15.28 -10.28 9.52
C TYR A 208 -14.16 -9.66 8.67
N VAL A 209 -13.11 -10.44 8.35
CA VAL A 209 -11.94 -9.91 7.65
C VAL A 209 -12.30 -9.35 6.28
N ILE A 210 -11.73 -8.18 5.97
CA ILE A 210 -11.82 -7.56 4.66
C ILE A 210 -10.48 -7.70 3.95
N TRP A 211 -10.52 -8.06 2.69
CA TRP A 211 -9.34 -8.08 1.81
C TRP A 211 -9.43 -6.95 0.80
N ARG A 212 -8.33 -6.26 0.59
CA ARG A 212 -8.20 -5.25 -0.48
C ARG A 212 -6.90 -5.44 -1.23
N ASP A 213 -6.96 -5.13 -2.50
CA ASP A 213 -5.83 -5.27 -3.41
C ASP A 213 -4.87 -4.07 -3.37
N MET A 214 -3.65 -4.35 -3.73
CA MET A 214 -2.70 -3.43 -4.32
C MET A 214 -2.73 -3.68 -5.83
N ASN A 215 -2.75 -2.62 -6.60
CA ASN A 215 -2.82 -2.69 -8.05
C ASN A 215 -1.87 -1.69 -8.70
N ILE A 216 -1.60 -1.90 -9.96
CA ILE A 216 -0.82 -0.98 -10.79
C ILE A 216 -1.58 -0.65 -12.08
N THR A 217 -1.22 0.49 -12.67
CA THR A 217 -1.61 0.86 -14.03
C THR A 217 -0.38 1.35 -14.76
N VAL A 218 -0.07 0.77 -15.90
CA VAL A 218 1.07 1.12 -16.75
C VAL A 218 0.63 2.15 -17.77
N ARG A 219 1.45 3.18 -18.05
CA ARG A 219 1.12 4.16 -19.09
C ARG A 219 0.95 3.49 -20.46
N GLN A 220 0.06 4.03 -21.30
CA GLN A 220 -0.33 3.41 -22.56
C GLN A 220 0.85 3.28 -23.56
N ASP A 221 1.73 4.27 -23.59
CA ASP A 221 2.92 4.34 -24.45
C ASP A 221 4.19 3.79 -23.77
N ALA A 222 4.05 2.91 -22.75
CA ALA A 222 5.18 2.31 -22.05
C ALA A 222 6.08 1.52 -23.01
N ASN A 223 7.39 1.68 -22.83
CA ASN A 223 8.39 0.85 -23.50
C ASN A 223 8.49 -0.55 -22.86
N ASP A 224 9.26 -1.42 -23.47
CA ASP A 224 9.43 -2.81 -23.02
C ASP A 224 10.04 -2.91 -21.63
N GLU A 225 10.89 -1.98 -21.22
CA GLU A 225 11.53 -2.01 -19.90
C GLU A 225 10.51 -1.80 -18.77
N ILE A 226 9.61 -0.82 -18.95
CA ILE A 226 8.53 -0.54 -18.00
C ILE A 226 7.59 -1.74 -17.92
N ARG A 227 7.25 -2.35 -19.05
CA ARG A 227 6.39 -3.54 -19.10
C ARG A 227 7.04 -4.73 -18.42
N ARG A 228 8.34 -4.98 -18.66
CA ARG A 228 9.10 -6.06 -17.99
C ARG A 228 9.11 -5.89 -16.46
N PHE A 229 9.27 -4.67 -15.96
CA PHE A 229 9.19 -4.42 -14.52
C PHE A 229 7.77 -4.71 -13.98
N ALA A 230 6.73 -4.24 -14.65
CA ALA A 230 5.34 -4.49 -14.26
C ALA A 230 5.00 -6.00 -14.26
N GLU A 231 5.49 -6.75 -15.24
CA GLU A 231 5.36 -8.21 -15.31
C GLU A 231 6.15 -8.89 -14.18
N TRP A 232 7.39 -8.44 -13.93
CA TRP A 232 8.22 -9.00 -12.88
C TRP A 232 7.58 -8.86 -11.49
N LEU A 233 6.88 -7.76 -11.20
CA LEU A 233 6.15 -7.58 -9.95
C LEU A 233 5.13 -8.70 -9.67
N GLN A 234 4.71 -9.44 -10.69
CA GLN A 234 3.75 -10.53 -10.61
C GLN A 234 4.39 -11.92 -10.51
N THR A 235 5.71 -12.01 -10.56
CA THR A 235 6.43 -13.31 -10.54
C THR A 235 6.53 -13.88 -9.12
N ASP A 236 6.81 -15.18 -9.05
CA ASP A 236 7.10 -15.86 -7.78
C ASP A 236 8.42 -15.37 -7.16
N GLU A 237 9.29 -14.73 -7.95
CA GLU A 237 10.51 -14.10 -7.46
C GLU A 237 10.23 -12.82 -6.66
N ALA A 238 9.28 -12.01 -7.10
CA ALA A 238 8.88 -10.79 -6.39
C ALA A 238 7.98 -11.08 -5.17
N ALA A 239 7.18 -12.15 -5.21
CA ALA A 239 6.18 -12.45 -4.19
C ALA A 239 6.71 -12.50 -2.74
N PRO A 240 7.90 -13.06 -2.42
CA PRO A 240 8.45 -13.05 -1.07
C PRO A 240 8.68 -11.64 -0.50
N VAL A 241 9.05 -10.67 -1.35
CA VAL A 241 9.23 -9.27 -0.94
C VAL A 241 7.92 -8.70 -0.42
N PHE A 242 6.83 -8.90 -1.17
CA PHE A 242 5.51 -8.43 -0.78
C PHE A 242 4.98 -9.14 0.46
N LYS A 243 5.20 -10.46 0.57
CA LYS A 243 4.80 -11.26 1.73
C LYS A 243 5.42 -10.75 3.03
N LYS A 244 6.68 -10.32 3.01
CA LYS A 244 7.38 -9.70 4.16
C LYS A 244 6.61 -8.51 4.75
N TYR A 245 5.87 -7.78 3.90
CA TYR A 245 5.10 -6.60 4.27
C TYR A 245 3.59 -6.85 4.34
N GLY A 246 3.17 -8.09 4.56
CA GLY A 246 1.76 -8.42 4.80
C GLY A 246 0.88 -8.48 3.54
N TRP A 247 1.49 -8.52 2.36
CA TRP A 247 0.81 -8.69 1.09
C TRP A 247 0.86 -10.14 0.62
N THR A 248 -0.22 -10.64 0.04
CA THR A 248 -0.31 -12.02 -0.44
C THR A 248 -1.08 -12.12 -1.76
N ARG A 249 -0.85 -13.17 -2.54
CA ARG A 249 -1.65 -13.48 -3.72
C ARG A 249 -2.82 -14.40 -3.41
N LYS A 250 -2.74 -15.13 -2.30
CA LYS A 250 -3.81 -16.02 -1.81
C LYS A 250 -4.04 -15.71 -0.36
N GLY A 251 -5.29 -15.37 0.01
CA GLY A 251 -5.71 -15.31 1.40
C GLY A 251 -5.62 -16.70 2.03
N SER A 252 -5.09 -16.77 3.24
CA SER A 252 -5.10 -17.96 4.08
C SER A 252 -6.29 -17.94 5.00
#